data_3c7c705283c31a2df3881b05563e2985
#
_entry.id   3c7c705283c31a2df3881b05563e2985
#
_cell.length_a   1.000
_cell.length_b   1.000
_cell.length_c   1.000
_cell.angle_alpha   90.00
_cell.angle_beta   90.00
_cell.angle_gamma   90.00
#
_symmetry.space_group_name_H-M   'P 1'
#
loop_
_entity.id
_entity.type
_entity.pdbx_description
1 polymer ?
#
loop_
_entity_poly.entity_id
_entity_poly.type
_entity_poly.pdbx_seq_one_letter_code
_entity_poly.pdbx_strand_id
1 'polypeptide(L)'
;PLPGWAEEPWFAWGLLPFAAVNLGFYLTALPIEALLRGAVLPGEEGGRAGAAPPPAGAEVAPLPLQLAFWVRPLGYGKSRAARVRAQAPGFWAQLRGSAWNISGPGGVLGAAAAATLLPRVMPPASGRCPALGEAAWHLVVMSLLGDLCLYWGHRVQHESGYLWAKHHSFHHKILAPTPVGTIFIDPLDMTLQATLPLLVAGWAAGAHPLTFSLYCALRVSDNVVNHSGLEGPLVDVLALKCLPGRAAVAHHDAHHRSMVGRGAGNFGEAFWLWDWLFGTLRE
;
A
#
# COMPACT_ATOMS: atom_id res chain seq x y z
N PRO A 1 -32.25 8.08 0.73
CA PRO A 1 -32.12 7.14 -0.37
C PRO A 1 -31.00 7.62 -1.34
N LEU A 2 -30.23 6.68 -1.86
CA LEU A 2 -29.28 6.96 -2.92
C LEU A 2 -30.05 7.08 -4.26
N PRO A 3 -29.53 7.83 -5.24
CA PRO A 3 -30.12 7.86 -6.57
C PRO A 3 -30.01 6.48 -7.24
N GLY A 4 -30.99 6.08 -8.05
CA GLY A 4 -31.09 4.73 -8.61
C GLY A 4 -29.83 4.26 -9.38
N TRP A 5 -29.14 5.17 -10.08
CA TRP A 5 -27.89 4.83 -10.77
C TRP A 5 -26.74 4.41 -9.82
N ALA A 6 -26.80 4.79 -8.53
CA ALA A 6 -25.80 4.40 -7.55
C ALA A 6 -25.92 2.92 -7.12
N GLU A 7 -27.03 2.26 -7.46
CA GLU A 7 -27.28 0.84 -7.21
C GLU A 7 -26.86 -0.03 -8.41
N GLU A 8 -26.59 0.58 -9.56
CA GLU A 8 -26.15 -0.14 -10.75
C GLU A 8 -24.80 -0.85 -10.50
N PRO A 9 -24.67 -2.14 -10.82
CA PRO A 9 -23.47 -2.93 -10.51
C PRO A 9 -22.17 -2.34 -11.05
N TRP A 10 -22.20 -1.77 -12.26
CA TRP A 10 -21.03 -1.15 -12.87
C TRP A 10 -20.55 0.08 -12.08
N PHE A 11 -21.46 0.81 -11.45
CA PHE A 11 -21.11 1.95 -10.61
C PHE A 11 -20.73 1.49 -9.19
N ALA A 12 -21.61 0.75 -8.52
CA ALA A 12 -21.48 0.37 -7.12
C ALA A 12 -20.24 -0.51 -6.86
N TRP A 13 -19.97 -1.45 -7.73
CA TRP A 13 -18.88 -2.44 -7.57
C TRP A 13 -17.71 -2.24 -8.53
N GLY A 14 -17.87 -1.41 -9.55
CA GLY A 14 -16.81 -1.10 -10.51
C GLY A 14 -16.23 0.28 -10.34
N LEU A 15 -16.94 1.31 -10.78
CA LEU A 15 -16.44 2.68 -10.84
C LEU A 15 -16.14 3.27 -9.45
N LEU A 16 -17.03 3.03 -8.47
CA LEU A 16 -16.87 3.61 -7.14
C LEU A 16 -15.64 3.08 -6.40
N PRO A 17 -15.41 1.75 -6.29
CA PRO A 17 -14.16 1.24 -5.71
C PRO A 17 -12.93 1.64 -6.52
N PHE A 18 -13.02 1.67 -7.85
CA PHE A 18 -11.92 2.13 -8.70
C PHE A 18 -11.52 3.59 -8.40
N ALA A 19 -12.51 4.48 -8.33
CA ALA A 19 -12.25 5.87 -7.95
C ALA A 19 -11.68 5.98 -6.53
N ALA A 20 -12.21 5.20 -5.59
CA ALA A 20 -11.75 5.18 -4.20
C ALA A 20 -10.28 4.73 -4.08
N VAL A 21 -9.86 3.68 -4.79
CA VAL A 21 -8.47 3.22 -4.86
C VAL A 21 -7.57 4.31 -5.44
N ASN A 22 -7.97 4.91 -6.56
CA ASN A 22 -7.19 5.98 -7.19
C ASN A 22 -7.02 7.18 -6.26
N LEU A 23 -8.10 7.66 -5.66
CA LEU A 23 -8.05 8.77 -4.71
C LEU A 23 -7.18 8.43 -3.50
N GLY A 24 -7.37 7.25 -2.89
CA GLY A 24 -6.56 6.79 -1.75
C GLY A 24 -5.07 6.74 -2.10
N PHE A 25 -4.71 6.22 -3.27
CA PHE A 25 -3.32 6.16 -3.70
C PHE A 25 -2.73 7.56 -3.93
N TYR A 26 -3.30 8.34 -4.83
CA TYR A 26 -2.68 9.60 -5.24
C TYR A 26 -2.71 10.66 -4.14
N LEU A 27 -3.80 10.75 -3.35
CA LEU A 27 -3.90 11.70 -2.24
C LEU A 27 -2.97 11.34 -1.07
N THR A 28 -2.52 10.09 -0.97
CA THR A 28 -1.57 9.66 0.05
C THR A 28 -0.14 9.66 -0.49
N ALA A 29 0.10 9.06 -1.65
CA ALA A 29 1.45 8.85 -2.17
C ALA A 29 2.14 10.15 -2.60
N LEU A 30 1.45 11.03 -3.33
CA LEU A 30 2.10 12.22 -3.88
C LEU A 30 2.50 13.24 -2.79
N PRO A 31 1.67 13.56 -1.78
CA PRO A 31 2.09 14.45 -0.71
C PRO A 31 3.25 13.88 0.12
N ILE A 32 3.21 12.58 0.45
CA ILE A 32 4.29 11.94 1.22
C ILE A 32 5.57 11.90 0.39
N GLU A 33 5.50 11.56 -0.89
CA GLU A 33 6.66 11.58 -1.78
C GLU A 33 7.26 12.97 -1.93
N ALA A 34 6.43 14.01 -2.07
CA ALA A 34 6.87 15.40 -2.12
C ALA A 34 7.57 15.82 -0.82
N LEU A 35 7.00 15.44 0.34
CA LEU A 35 7.62 15.67 1.64
C LEU A 35 8.99 14.98 1.75
N LEU A 36 9.08 13.71 1.35
CA LEU A 36 10.33 12.95 1.39
C LEU A 36 11.39 13.54 0.47
N ARG A 37 11.04 13.96 -0.73
CA ARG A 37 11.96 14.57 -1.68
C ARG A 37 12.43 15.95 -1.22
N GLY A 38 11.53 16.77 -0.71
CA GLY A 38 11.86 18.08 -0.16
C GLY A 38 12.71 18.03 1.11
N ALA A 39 12.44 17.04 1.98
CA ALA A 39 13.11 16.91 3.26
C ALA A 39 14.41 16.08 3.23
N VAL A 40 14.49 15.12 2.32
CA VAL A 40 15.57 14.10 2.27
C VAL A 40 16.46 14.27 1.05
N LEU A 41 15.99 14.97 0.00
CA LEU A 41 16.68 15.15 -1.28
C LEU A 41 16.78 16.63 -1.69
N PRO A 42 17.31 17.53 -0.85
CA PRO A 42 17.54 18.90 -1.30
C PRO A 42 18.64 18.89 -2.37
N GLY A 43 18.33 19.37 -3.58
CA GLY A 43 19.33 19.65 -4.61
C GLY A 43 19.21 18.93 -5.95
N GLU A 44 18.11 18.21 -6.24
CA GLU A 44 17.89 17.61 -7.59
C GLU A 44 17.10 18.49 -8.57
N GLU A 45 17.01 19.79 -8.38
CA GLU A 45 16.61 20.68 -9.45
C GLU A 45 17.79 20.86 -10.41
N GLY A 46 17.86 20.04 -11.46
CA GLY A 46 18.76 20.23 -12.59
C GLY A 46 19.87 19.22 -12.83
N GLY A 47 19.78 18.00 -12.28
CA GLY A 47 20.78 16.96 -12.54
C GLY A 47 20.78 16.50 -13.99
N ARG A 48 21.65 17.11 -14.84
CA ARG A 48 22.06 16.54 -16.13
C ARG A 48 22.63 15.14 -15.91
N ALA A 49 22.24 14.19 -16.75
CA ALA A 49 22.92 12.89 -16.83
C ALA A 49 24.45 13.11 -16.92
N GLY A 50 25.21 12.73 -15.89
CA GLY A 50 26.65 12.91 -15.82
C GLY A 50 27.19 13.73 -14.65
N ALA A 51 26.33 14.25 -13.75
CA ALA A 51 26.80 14.95 -12.57
C ALA A 51 27.46 13.98 -11.57
N ALA A 52 28.66 14.31 -11.12
CA ALA A 52 29.39 13.58 -10.09
C ALA A 52 28.54 13.46 -8.79
N PRO A 53 28.67 12.37 -8.02
CA PRO A 53 27.97 12.24 -6.75
C PRO A 53 28.36 13.44 -5.84
N PRO A 54 27.38 13.97 -5.06
CA PRO A 54 27.68 15.07 -4.14
C PRO A 54 28.80 14.64 -3.17
N PRO A 55 29.66 15.59 -2.76
CA PRO A 55 30.79 15.29 -1.89
C PRO A 55 30.29 14.60 -0.60
N ALA A 56 31.07 13.63 -0.13
CA ALA A 56 30.81 12.97 1.13
C ALA A 56 30.79 14.03 2.25
N GLY A 57 29.60 14.30 2.80
CA GLY A 57 29.41 15.34 3.82
C GLY A 57 28.34 16.40 3.49
N ALA A 58 27.70 16.37 2.32
CA ALA A 58 26.56 17.24 2.07
C ALA A 58 25.45 16.94 3.10
N GLU A 59 25.28 17.82 4.07
CA GLU A 59 24.23 17.73 5.08
C GLU A 59 22.86 17.84 4.40
N VAL A 60 22.04 16.83 4.59
CA VAL A 60 20.61 16.91 4.30
C VAL A 60 20.05 17.97 5.23
N ALA A 61 19.42 19.03 4.69
CA ALA A 61 18.77 20.03 5.50
C ALA A 61 17.81 19.31 6.48
N PRO A 62 17.98 19.48 7.79
CA PRO A 62 17.10 18.81 8.75
C PRO A 62 15.67 19.32 8.53
N LEU A 63 14.70 18.41 8.60
CA LEU A 63 13.30 18.80 8.79
C LEU A 63 13.24 19.84 9.92
N PRO A 64 12.43 20.91 9.79
CA PRO A 64 12.25 21.85 10.89
C PRO A 64 12.02 21.04 12.19
N LEU A 65 12.72 21.37 13.26
CA LEU A 65 12.70 20.62 14.52
C LEU A 65 11.28 20.29 15.01
N GLN A 66 10.33 21.20 14.75
CA GLN A 66 8.92 21.02 15.10
C GLN A 66 8.24 19.92 14.28
N LEU A 67 8.59 19.74 13.00
CA LEU A 67 8.06 18.68 12.15
C LEU A 67 8.77 17.33 12.44
N ALA A 68 10.06 17.35 12.78
CA ALA A 68 10.82 16.14 13.08
C ALA A 68 10.32 15.39 14.34
N PHE A 69 9.65 16.10 15.26
CA PHE A 69 8.97 15.44 16.39
C PHE A 69 7.75 14.61 15.93
N TRP A 70 6.97 15.15 14.97
CA TRP A 70 5.72 14.55 14.53
C TRP A 70 5.89 13.52 13.41
N VAL A 71 6.87 13.77 12.53
CA VAL A 71 7.17 12.90 11.38
C VAL A 71 8.68 12.90 11.17
N ARG A 72 9.27 11.72 11.11
CA ARG A 72 10.71 11.56 10.83
C ARG A 72 10.95 10.35 9.93
N PRO A 73 12.02 10.35 9.12
CA PRO A 73 12.48 9.14 8.45
C PRO A 73 12.87 8.09 9.49
N LEU A 74 12.65 6.81 9.17
CA LEU A 74 13.13 5.70 9.97
C LEU A 74 14.61 5.87 10.31
N GLY A 75 15.05 5.38 11.46
CA GLY A 75 16.34 5.67 12.13
C GLY A 75 17.63 5.49 11.31
N TYR A 76 17.54 4.99 10.07
CA TYR A 76 18.63 4.93 9.08
C TYR A 76 18.46 5.95 7.95
N GLY A 77 17.87 7.12 8.22
CA GLY A 77 17.47 8.13 7.24
C GLY A 77 18.51 8.47 6.18
N LYS A 78 19.78 8.74 6.54
CA LYS A 78 20.85 9.04 5.55
C LYS A 78 21.13 7.85 4.64
N SER A 79 21.22 6.63 5.17
CA SER A 79 21.44 5.43 4.37
C SER A 79 20.23 5.06 3.52
N ARG A 80 19.01 5.34 4.02
CA ARG A 80 17.78 5.17 3.25
C ARG A 80 17.75 6.14 2.07
N ALA A 81 18.00 7.42 2.28
CA ALA A 81 18.03 8.43 1.22
C ALA A 81 19.04 8.06 0.11
N ALA A 82 20.23 7.56 0.49
CA ALA A 82 21.21 7.09 -0.47
C ALA A 82 20.71 5.89 -1.28
N ARG A 83 20.03 4.93 -0.63
CA ARG A 83 19.41 3.79 -1.34
C ARG A 83 18.29 4.20 -2.27
N VAL A 84 17.39 5.10 -1.84
CA VAL A 84 16.30 5.63 -2.68
C VAL A 84 16.86 6.32 -3.93
N ARG A 85 17.96 7.07 -3.80
CA ARG A 85 18.61 7.71 -4.96
C ARG A 85 19.28 6.72 -5.90
N ALA A 86 19.94 5.71 -5.34
CA ALA A 86 20.74 4.75 -6.11
C ALA A 86 19.91 3.61 -6.70
N GLN A 87 18.69 3.38 -6.20
CA GLN A 87 17.91 2.24 -6.65
C GLN A 87 17.36 2.43 -8.06
N ALA A 88 17.29 1.31 -8.79
CA ALA A 88 16.58 1.19 -10.05
C ALA A 88 15.44 0.15 -9.86
N PRO A 89 14.22 0.47 -10.26
CA PRO A 89 13.80 1.64 -11.05
C PRO A 89 13.69 2.94 -10.23
N GLY A 90 13.97 4.07 -10.88
CA GLY A 90 13.82 5.41 -10.28
C GLY A 90 12.36 5.87 -10.22
N PHE A 91 12.14 7.06 -9.63
CA PHE A 91 10.82 7.63 -9.36
C PHE A 91 9.81 7.55 -10.51
N TRP A 92 10.19 8.06 -11.69
CA TRP A 92 9.26 8.10 -12.83
C TRP A 92 8.88 6.71 -13.34
N ALA A 93 9.77 5.74 -13.25
CA ALA A 93 9.46 4.37 -13.61
C ALA A 93 8.51 3.74 -12.59
N GLN A 94 8.74 3.96 -11.31
CA GLN A 94 7.86 3.50 -10.23
C GLN A 94 6.46 4.13 -10.35
N LEU A 95 6.38 5.47 -10.52
CA LEU A 95 5.10 6.17 -10.67
C LEU A 95 4.32 5.68 -11.91
N ARG A 96 5.00 5.51 -13.06
CA ARG A 96 4.33 5.00 -14.26
C ARG A 96 3.85 3.56 -14.09
N GLY A 97 4.64 2.69 -13.46
CA GLY A 97 4.24 1.31 -13.20
C GLY A 97 3.07 1.20 -12.23
N SER A 98 3.08 2.00 -11.17
CA SER A 98 1.96 2.07 -10.23
C SER A 98 0.70 2.65 -10.87
N ALA A 99 0.83 3.70 -11.67
CA ALA A 99 -0.28 4.27 -12.42
C ALA A 99 -0.87 3.26 -13.44
N TRP A 100 -0.03 2.44 -14.09
CA TRP A 100 -0.48 1.36 -14.96
C TRP A 100 -1.37 0.37 -14.23
N ASN A 101 -0.99 -0.02 -13.01
CA ASN A 101 -1.72 -0.98 -12.20
C ASN A 101 -3.00 -0.41 -11.57
N ILE A 102 -3.00 0.86 -11.17
CA ILE A 102 -4.13 1.48 -10.46
C ILE A 102 -5.11 2.16 -11.43
N SER A 103 -4.61 3.04 -12.28
CA SER A 103 -5.43 3.90 -13.16
C SER A 103 -5.48 3.40 -14.59
N GLY A 104 -4.51 2.58 -14.99
CA GLY A 104 -4.36 2.04 -16.32
C GLY A 104 -5.11 0.72 -16.52
N PRO A 105 -4.70 -0.09 -17.52
CA PRO A 105 -5.37 -1.34 -17.89
C PRO A 105 -5.54 -2.31 -16.71
N GLY A 106 -4.58 -2.41 -15.81
CA GLY A 106 -4.66 -3.28 -14.63
C GLY A 106 -5.83 -2.89 -13.70
N GLY A 107 -5.93 -1.61 -13.35
CA GLY A 107 -7.02 -1.08 -12.53
C GLY A 107 -8.39 -1.19 -13.19
N VAL A 108 -8.46 -0.88 -14.50
CA VAL A 108 -9.72 -1.00 -15.28
C VAL A 108 -10.20 -2.45 -15.35
N LEU A 109 -9.30 -3.41 -15.60
CA LEU A 109 -9.65 -4.83 -15.61
C LEU A 109 -10.09 -5.32 -14.23
N GLY A 110 -9.42 -4.88 -13.16
CA GLY A 110 -9.83 -5.17 -11.79
C GLY A 110 -11.22 -4.62 -11.47
N ALA A 111 -11.50 -3.38 -11.86
CA ALA A 111 -12.82 -2.76 -11.70
C ALA A 111 -13.92 -3.49 -12.50
N ALA A 112 -13.64 -3.88 -13.75
CA ALA A 112 -14.55 -4.66 -14.58
C ALA A 112 -14.83 -6.05 -13.98
N ALA A 113 -13.80 -6.71 -13.46
CA ALA A 113 -13.95 -7.98 -12.74
C ALA A 113 -14.81 -7.82 -11.49
N ALA A 114 -14.58 -6.80 -10.68
CA ALA A 114 -15.38 -6.51 -9.50
C ALA A 114 -16.85 -6.22 -9.86
N ALA A 115 -17.10 -5.37 -10.87
CA ALA A 115 -18.44 -5.05 -11.36
C ALA A 115 -19.20 -6.28 -11.88
N THR A 116 -18.51 -7.30 -12.37
CA THR A 116 -19.13 -8.52 -12.91
C THR A 116 -19.26 -9.65 -11.90
N LEU A 117 -18.31 -9.80 -11.01
CA LEU A 117 -18.27 -10.93 -10.06
C LEU A 117 -18.96 -10.62 -8.74
N LEU A 118 -18.71 -9.45 -8.15
CA LEU A 118 -19.26 -9.11 -6.84
C LEU A 118 -20.79 -9.13 -6.80
N PRO A 119 -21.54 -8.58 -7.78
CA PRO A 119 -23.02 -8.64 -7.76
C PRO A 119 -23.60 -10.05 -7.74
N ARG A 120 -22.81 -11.06 -8.12
CA ARG A 120 -23.25 -12.48 -8.12
C ARG A 120 -23.15 -13.15 -6.76
N VAL A 121 -22.32 -12.62 -5.90
CA VAL A 121 -21.98 -13.23 -4.60
C VAL A 121 -22.24 -12.30 -3.41
N MET A 122 -22.42 -11.01 -3.67
CA MET A 122 -22.70 -10.01 -2.65
C MET A 122 -24.19 -9.79 -2.50
N PRO A 123 -24.64 -9.35 -1.32
CA PRO A 123 -26.01 -8.86 -1.16
C PRO A 123 -26.31 -7.74 -2.17
N PRO A 124 -27.55 -7.62 -2.67
CA PRO A 124 -27.95 -6.49 -3.51
C PRO A 124 -27.60 -5.18 -2.82
N ALA A 125 -27.05 -4.23 -3.57
CA ALA A 125 -26.85 -2.88 -3.05
C ALA A 125 -28.21 -2.31 -2.63
N SER A 126 -28.39 -2.05 -1.34
CA SER A 126 -29.60 -1.37 -0.87
C SER A 126 -29.49 0.11 -1.18
N GLY A 127 -30.54 0.75 -1.69
CA GLY A 127 -30.60 2.22 -1.91
C GLY A 127 -30.52 3.04 -0.62
N ARG A 128 -30.05 2.45 0.48
CA ARG A 128 -29.87 3.06 1.80
C ARG A 128 -28.40 3.10 2.13
N CYS A 129 -27.92 4.23 2.68
CA CYS A 129 -26.60 4.28 3.27
C CYS A 129 -26.50 3.26 4.43
N PRO A 130 -25.37 2.55 4.59
CA PRO A 130 -25.18 1.65 5.71
C PRO A 130 -25.22 2.42 7.03
N ALA A 131 -25.70 1.80 8.09
CA ALA A 131 -25.62 2.37 9.43
C ALA A 131 -24.16 2.48 9.86
N LEU A 132 -23.82 3.50 10.65
CA LEU A 132 -22.43 3.74 11.06
C LEU A 132 -21.81 2.53 11.79
N GLY A 133 -22.56 1.89 12.69
CA GLY A 133 -22.12 0.69 13.40
C GLY A 133 -21.89 -0.50 12.48
N GLU A 134 -22.76 -0.69 11.48
CA GLU A 134 -22.61 -1.72 10.45
C GLU A 134 -21.35 -1.46 9.60
N ALA A 135 -21.19 -0.22 9.12
CA ALA A 135 -20.02 0.16 8.34
C ALA A 135 -18.72 -0.04 9.14
N ALA A 136 -18.70 0.38 10.41
CA ALA A 136 -17.53 0.20 11.29
C ALA A 136 -17.20 -1.29 11.49
N TRP A 137 -18.22 -2.13 11.74
CA TRP A 137 -18.04 -3.57 11.87
C TRP A 137 -17.48 -4.20 10.58
N HIS A 138 -18.06 -3.87 9.44
CA HIS A 138 -17.56 -4.37 8.15
C HIS A 138 -16.13 -3.93 7.87
N LEU A 139 -15.75 -2.68 8.21
CA LEU A 139 -14.37 -2.22 8.08
C LEU A 139 -13.38 -3.05 8.93
N VAL A 140 -13.75 -3.37 10.16
CA VAL A 140 -12.93 -4.23 11.04
C VAL A 140 -12.77 -5.63 10.44
N VAL A 141 -13.88 -6.25 10.05
CA VAL A 141 -13.87 -7.61 9.46
C VAL A 141 -13.05 -7.63 8.17
N MET A 142 -13.27 -6.67 7.27
CA MET A 142 -12.53 -6.57 6.01
C MET A 142 -11.04 -6.31 6.25
N SER A 143 -10.68 -5.49 7.23
CA SER A 143 -9.27 -5.22 7.55
C SER A 143 -8.55 -6.48 8.03
N LEU A 144 -9.17 -7.25 8.92
CA LEU A 144 -8.58 -8.49 9.42
C LEU A 144 -8.50 -9.57 8.34
N LEU A 145 -9.60 -9.85 7.65
CA LEU A 145 -9.63 -10.91 6.63
C LEU A 145 -8.80 -10.55 5.40
N GLY A 146 -8.85 -9.30 4.96
CA GLY A 146 -8.07 -8.84 3.81
C GLY A 146 -6.57 -8.94 4.06
N ASP A 147 -6.12 -8.53 5.26
CA ASP A 147 -4.70 -8.64 5.60
C ASP A 147 -4.26 -10.10 5.85
N LEU A 148 -5.14 -10.97 6.37
CA LEU A 148 -4.87 -12.41 6.44
C LEU A 148 -4.71 -13.05 5.05
N CYS A 149 -5.60 -12.71 4.11
CA CYS A 149 -5.50 -13.19 2.73
C CYS A 149 -4.24 -12.66 2.05
N LEU A 150 -3.92 -11.38 2.25
CA LEU A 150 -2.67 -10.78 1.78
C LEU A 150 -1.46 -11.49 2.38
N TYR A 151 -1.42 -11.72 3.69
CA TYR A 151 -0.36 -12.45 4.36
C TYR A 151 -0.05 -13.78 3.66
N TRP A 152 -1.07 -14.59 3.38
CA TRP A 152 -0.87 -15.87 2.71
C TRP A 152 -0.45 -15.71 1.25
N GLY A 153 -1.05 -14.77 0.51
CA GLY A 153 -0.65 -14.46 -0.85
C GLY A 153 0.80 -14.00 -0.94
N HIS A 154 1.24 -13.15 -0.02
CA HIS A 154 2.60 -12.64 0.10
C HIS A 154 3.60 -13.73 0.49
N ARG A 155 3.29 -14.49 1.54
CA ARG A 155 4.12 -15.59 2.03
C ARG A 155 4.35 -16.65 0.95
N VAL A 156 3.31 -17.09 0.27
CA VAL A 156 3.42 -18.09 -0.80
C VAL A 156 4.32 -17.60 -1.93
N GLN A 157 4.31 -16.31 -2.25
CA GLN A 157 5.18 -15.76 -3.29
C GLN A 157 6.66 -15.76 -2.88
N HIS A 158 6.97 -15.59 -1.59
CA HIS A 158 8.32 -15.73 -1.07
C HIS A 158 8.79 -17.18 -0.95
N GLU A 159 7.91 -18.10 -0.54
CA GLU A 159 8.25 -19.51 -0.34
C GLU A 159 8.31 -20.30 -1.65
N SER A 160 7.56 -19.90 -2.68
CA SER A 160 7.59 -20.49 -4.00
C SER A 160 8.71 -19.90 -4.86
N GLY A 161 9.73 -20.72 -5.18
CA GLY A 161 10.82 -20.29 -6.05
C GLY A 161 10.36 -19.78 -7.42
N TYR A 162 9.27 -20.33 -7.96
CA TYR A 162 8.68 -19.88 -9.22
C TYR A 162 8.01 -18.51 -9.09
N LEU A 163 7.11 -18.34 -8.11
CA LEU A 163 6.40 -17.08 -7.90
C LEU A 163 7.35 -15.95 -7.54
N TRP A 164 8.34 -16.24 -6.70
CA TRP A 164 9.42 -15.30 -6.40
C TRP A 164 10.15 -14.86 -7.67
N ALA A 165 10.74 -15.81 -8.40
CA ALA A 165 11.60 -15.49 -9.53
C ALA A 165 10.88 -14.82 -10.69
N LYS A 166 9.60 -15.12 -10.92
CA LYS A 166 8.84 -14.62 -12.07
C LYS A 166 8.00 -13.38 -11.77
N HIS A 167 7.56 -13.21 -10.53
CA HIS A 167 6.57 -12.18 -10.19
C HIS A 167 7.03 -11.29 -9.04
N HIS A 168 7.15 -11.81 -7.83
CA HIS A 168 7.31 -11.01 -6.63
C HIS A 168 8.69 -10.33 -6.49
N SER A 169 9.76 -10.94 -6.99
CA SER A 169 11.08 -10.31 -7.03
C SER A 169 11.11 -9.01 -7.83
N PHE A 170 10.11 -8.77 -8.69
CA PHE A 170 9.97 -7.51 -9.41
C PHE A 170 9.69 -6.35 -8.45
N HIS A 171 8.80 -6.55 -7.48
CA HIS A 171 8.51 -5.58 -6.42
C HIS A 171 9.75 -5.31 -5.54
N HIS A 172 10.46 -6.37 -5.17
CA HIS A 172 11.67 -6.29 -4.34
C HIS A 172 12.90 -5.68 -5.03
N LYS A 173 12.82 -5.26 -6.29
CA LYS A 173 13.83 -4.37 -6.88
C LYS A 173 13.87 -3.01 -6.18
N ILE A 174 12.78 -2.62 -5.53
CA ILE A 174 12.69 -1.42 -4.69
C ILE A 174 13.19 -1.78 -3.29
N LEU A 175 14.51 -1.71 -3.08
CA LEU A 175 15.17 -2.04 -1.82
C LEU A 175 14.90 -1.05 -0.69
N ALA A 176 14.56 0.17 -1.03
CA ALA A 176 14.09 1.20 -0.12
C ALA A 176 12.69 1.59 -0.57
N PRO A 177 11.64 1.04 0.04
CA PRO A 177 10.26 1.31 -0.36
C PRO A 177 9.97 2.79 -0.45
N THR A 178 9.16 3.17 -1.43
CA THR A 178 8.73 4.55 -1.65
C THR A 178 7.22 4.61 -1.83
N PRO A 179 6.55 5.71 -1.44
CA PRO A 179 5.11 5.85 -1.60
C PRO A 179 4.62 5.57 -3.01
N VAL A 180 5.30 6.11 -4.02
CA VAL A 180 4.91 5.91 -5.43
C VAL A 180 5.26 4.51 -5.95
N GLY A 181 6.14 3.79 -5.29
CA GLY A 181 6.53 2.42 -5.63
C GLY A 181 5.63 1.34 -5.03
N THR A 182 4.69 1.70 -4.16
CA THR A 182 3.82 0.77 -3.43
C THR A 182 3.15 -0.25 -4.35
N ILE A 183 2.61 0.19 -5.47
CA ILE A 183 1.90 -0.66 -6.45
C ILE A 183 2.74 -0.86 -7.72
N PHE A 184 4.05 -0.69 -7.62
CA PHE A 184 4.99 -1.09 -8.67
C PHE A 184 5.26 -2.58 -8.56
N ILE A 185 4.31 -3.39 -8.99
CA ILE A 185 4.24 -4.84 -8.83
C ILE A 185 3.84 -5.51 -10.14
N ASP A 186 4.08 -6.80 -10.25
CA ASP A 186 3.63 -7.64 -11.35
C ASP A 186 2.10 -7.87 -11.28
N PRO A 187 1.38 -8.07 -12.40
CA PRO A 187 -0.06 -8.32 -12.40
C PRO A 187 -0.52 -9.53 -11.58
N LEU A 188 0.26 -10.61 -11.53
CA LEU A 188 -0.08 -11.75 -10.69
C LEU A 188 0.13 -11.44 -9.20
N ASP A 189 1.19 -10.73 -8.89
CA ASP A 189 1.47 -10.20 -7.56
C ASP A 189 0.33 -9.28 -7.09
N MET A 190 -0.08 -8.33 -7.94
CA MET A 190 -1.26 -7.47 -7.71
C MET A 190 -2.53 -8.30 -7.42
N THR A 191 -2.72 -9.39 -8.13
CA THR A 191 -3.87 -10.27 -7.93
C THR A 191 -3.83 -10.93 -6.57
N LEU A 192 -2.69 -11.50 -6.17
CA LEU A 192 -2.54 -12.27 -4.93
C LEU A 192 -2.48 -11.41 -3.68
N GLN A 193 -1.92 -10.18 -3.77
CA GLN A 193 -1.73 -9.32 -2.60
C GLN A 193 -2.73 -8.17 -2.49
N ALA A 194 -3.45 -7.84 -3.55
CA ALA A 194 -4.43 -6.75 -3.52
C ALA A 194 -5.81 -7.19 -3.98
N THR A 195 -5.98 -7.58 -5.25
CA THR A 195 -7.31 -7.80 -5.82
C THR A 195 -8.07 -8.91 -5.10
N LEU A 196 -7.48 -10.10 -4.98
CA LEU A 196 -8.13 -11.24 -4.33
C LEU A 196 -8.39 -11.00 -2.84
N PRO A 197 -7.44 -10.49 -2.03
CA PRO A 197 -7.70 -10.11 -0.66
C PRO A 197 -8.87 -9.14 -0.48
N LEU A 198 -8.96 -8.10 -1.31
CA LEU A 198 -10.05 -7.13 -1.26
C LEU A 198 -11.41 -7.79 -1.58
N LEU A 199 -11.47 -8.59 -2.64
CA LEU A 199 -12.70 -9.27 -3.05
C LEU A 199 -13.18 -10.26 -1.99
N VAL A 200 -12.28 -11.08 -1.46
CA VAL A 200 -12.60 -12.06 -0.40
C VAL A 200 -13.08 -11.36 0.87
N ALA A 201 -12.39 -10.30 1.28
CA ALA A 201 -12.75 -9.54 2.47
C ALA A 201 -14.14 -8.88 2.33
N GLY A 202 -14.41 -8.24 1.19
CA GLY A 202 -15.70 -7.64 0.89
C GLY A 202 -16.82 -8.66 0.89
N TRP A 203 -16.62 -9.78 0.20
CA TRP A 203 -17.57 -10.88 0.16
C TRP A 203 -17.86 -11.46 1.55
N ALA A 204 -16.83 -11.83 2.30
CA ALA A 204 -17.00 -12.45 3.62
C ALA A 204 -17.67 -11.52 4.64
N ALA A 205 -17.46 -10.22 4.51
CA ALA A 205 -18.14 -9.22 5.33
C ALA A 205 -19.59 -8.94 4.90
N GLY A 206 -20.00 -9.33 3.69
CA GLY A 206 -21.28 -8.92 3.12
C GLY A 206 -21.40 -7.38 3.00
N ALA A 207 -20.30 -6.72 2.72
CA ALA A 207 -20.18 -5.26 2.87
C ALA A 207 -21.02 -4.50 1.86
N HIS A 208 -21.63 -3.39 2.29
CA HIS A 208 -22.26 -2.44 1.38
C HIS A 208 -21.23 -1.81 0.44
N PRO A 209 -21.52 -1.52 -0.86
CA PRO A 209 -20.56 -0.98 -1.82
C PRO A 209 -19.84 0.29 -1.35
N LEU A 210 -20.51 1.20 -0.66
CA LEU A 210 -19.89 2.39 -0.07
C LEU A 210 -18.83 2.03 0.98
N THR A 211 -19.14 1.08 1.87
CA THR A 211 -18.21 0.61 2.90
C THR A 211 -17.04 -0.12 2.28
N PHE A 212 -17.28 -0.95 1.26
CA PHE A 212 -16.23 -1.63 0.50
C PHE A 212 -15.31 -0.62 -0.20
N SER A 213 -15.87 0.40 -0.85
CA SER A 213 -15.08 1.45 -1.52
C SER A 213 -14.23 2.25 -0.52
N LEU A 214 -14.80 2.59 0.64
CA LEU A 214 -14.05 3.23 1.72
C LEU A 214 -12.91 2.32 2.20
N TYR A 215 -13.18 1.04 2.40
CA TYR A 215 -12.15 0.06 2.76
C TYR A 215 -11.02 0.01 1.72
N CYS A 216 -11.35 -0.04 0.43
CA CYS A 216 -10.36 -0.02 -0.65
C CYS A 216 -9.46 1.21 -0.60
N ALA A 217 -10.03 2.40 -0.38
CA ALA A 217 -9.27 3.64 -0.24
C ALA A 217 -8.35 3.60 0.99
N LEU A 218 -8.87 3.22 2.16
CA LEU A 218 -8.12 3.12 3.40
C LEU A 218 -6.99 2.09 3.30
N ARG A 219 -7.25 0.94 2.68
CA ARG A 219 -6.26 -0.13 2.53
C ARG A 219 -5.10 0.27 1.64
N VAL A 220 -5.35 0.92 0.50
CA VAL A 220 -4.28 1.40 -0.37
C VAL A 220 -3.51 2.55 0.28
N SER A 221 -4.19 3.44 1.00
CA SER A 221 -3.52 4.52 1.75
C SER A 221 -2.61 3.97 2.85
N ASP A 222 -3.07 2.97 3.61
CA ASP A 222 -2.26 2.30 4.63
C ASP A 222 -1.02 1.62 4.01
N ASN A 223 -1.19 0.97 2.86
CA ASN A 223 -0.09 0.36 2.14
C ASN A 223 0.95 1.40 1.66
N VAL A 224 0.50 2.54 1.14
CA VAL A 224 1.38 3.68 0.79
C VAL A 224 2.17 4.16 2.00
N VAL A 225 1.52 4.26 3.18
CA VAL A 225 2.21 4.65 4.42
C VAL A 225 3.25 3.61 4.82
N ASN A 226 2.97 2.31 4.70
CA ASN A 226 3.93 1.23 4.98
C ASN A 226 5.19 1.32 4.09
N HIS A 227 5.04 1.80 2.87
CA HIS A 227 6.16 2.00 1.94
C HIS A 227 6.85 3.37 2.09
N SER A 228 6.34 4.26 2.94
CA SER A 228 6.89 5.61 3.07
C SER A 228 8.26 5.66 3.74
N GLY A 229 8.54 4.72 4.67
CA GLY A 229 9.70 4.80 5.54
C GLY A 229 9.69 5.99 6.49
N LEU A 230 8.50 6.52 6.78
CA LEU A 230 8.27 7.55 7.80
C LEU A 230 7.74 6.93 9.08
N GLU A 231 8.14 7.48 10.20
CA GLU A 231 7.63 7.13 11.54
C GLU A 231 7.33 8.39 12.34
N GLY A 232 6.61 8.25 13.43
CA GLY A 232 6.31 9.32 14.38
C GLY A 232 4.84 9.44 14.72
N PRO A 233 4.50 10.23 15.76
CA PRO A 233 3.14 10.31 16.30
C PRO A 233 2.07 10.66 15.26
N LEU A 234 2.38 11.52 14.30
CA LEU A 234 1.43 11.89 13.25
C LEU A 234 1.15 10.71 12.31
N VAL A 235 2.18 9.95 11.93
CA VAL A 235 2.04 8.75 11.11
C VAL A 235 1.22 7.70 11.84
N ASP A 236 1.52 7.49 13.13
CA ASP A 236 0.84 6.51 13.97
C ASP A 236 -0.64 6.83 14.13
N VAL A 237 -1.00 8.10 14.35
CA VAL A 237 -2.39 8.52 14.49
C VAL A 237 -3.13 8.48 13.15
N LEU A 238 -2.58 9.06 12.08
CA LEU A 238 -3.27 9.16 10.79
C LEU A 238 -3.46 7.80 10.11
N ALA A 239 -2.50 6.88 10.27
CA ALA A 239 -2.58 5.52 9.74
C ALA A 239 -3.08 4.49 10.78
N LEU A 240 -3.57 4.96 11.94
CA LEU A 240 -4.06 4.11 13.04
C LEU A 240 -3.03 3.04 13.48
N LYS A 241 -1.72 3.33 13.35
CA LYS A 241 -0.64 2.42 13.77
C LYS A 241 -0.53 2.30 15.30
N CYS A 242 -1.09 3.25 16.03
CA CYS A 242 -1.20 3.23 17.50
C CYS A 242 -2.18 2.18 18.03
N LEU A 243 -3.04 1.59 17.18
CA LEU A 243 -3.98 0.57 17.62
C LEU A 243 -3.29 -0.79 17.86
N PRO A 244 -3.77 -1.59 18.81
CA PRO A 244 -3.21 -2.90 19.12
C PRO A 244 -3.16 -3.83 17.88
N GLY A 245 -2.07 -4.54 17.72
CA GLY A 245 -1.89 -5.50 16.61
C GLY A 245 -1.51 -4.88 15.27
N ARG A 246 -1.57 -3.54 15.12
CA ARG A 246 -1.19 -2.84 13.90
C ARG A 246 0.32 -2.91 13.66
N ALA A 247 0.70 -3.20 12.43
CA ALA A 247 2.10 -3.20 12.02
C ALA A 247 2.62 -1.76 11.86
N ALA A 248 3.76 -1.45 12.46
CA ALA A 248 4.46 -0.18 12.25
C ALA A 248 5.07 -0.14 10.83
N VAL A 249 5.38 1.06 10.34
CA VAL A 249 6.06 1.22 9.02
C VAL A 249 7.39 0.47 8.98
N ALA A 250 8.11 0.42 10.10
CA ALA A 250 9.37 -0.33 10.23
C ALA A 250 9.20 -1.84 9.97
N HIS A 251 8.03 -2.41 10.24
CA HIS A 251 7.74 -3.83 10.02
C HIS A 251 7.85 -4.20 8.53
N HIS A 252 7.20 -3.43 7.67
CA HIS A 252 7.25 -3.66 6.21
C HIS A 252 8.60 -3.23 5.60
N ASP A 253 9.21 -2.18 6.12
CA ASP A 253 10.55 -1.79 5.69
C ASP A 253 11.62 -2.84 6.05
N ALA A 254 11.48 -3.50 7.20
CA ALA A 254 12.32 -4.64 7.57
C ALA A 254 12.13 -5.82 6.61
N HIS A 255 10.87 -6.07 6.18
CA HIS A 255 10.56 -7.07 5.17
C HIS A 255 11.33 -6.83 3.87
N HIS A 256 11.31 -5.62 3.30
CA HIS A 256 12.07 -5.27 2.10
C HIS A 256 13.60 -5.39 2.26
N ARG A 257 14.11 -5.30 3.48
CA ARG A 257 15.56 -5.44 3.75
C ARG A 257 16.03 -6.88 3.89
N SER A 258 15.18 -7.77 4.44
CA SER A 258 15.53 -9.15 4.81
C SER A 258 15.16 -10.21 3.78
N MET A 259 14.99 -9.89 2.59
CA MET A 259 14.05 -10.29 1.57
C MET A 259 14.27 -11.57 0.78
N VAL A 260 15.19 -12.44 1.04
CA VAL A 260 15.45 -13.55 0.10
C VAL A 260 15.06 -14.90 0.66
N GLY A 261 14.10 -15.57 -0.02
CA GLY A 261 13.79 -16.99 0.14
C GLY A 261 13.10 -17.35 1.46
N ARG A 262 13.33 -18.57 1.92
CA ARG A 262 12.67 -19.16 3.12
C ARG A 262 13.01 -18.47 4.46
N GLY A 263 13.91 -17.50 4.47
CA GLY A 263 14.24 -16.68 5.64
C GLY A 263 13.47 -15.37 5.73
N ALA A 264 12.68 -15.01 4.72
CA ALA A 264 11.84 -13.82 4.73
C ALA A 264 10.76 -13.91 5.84
N GLY A 265 10.29 -12.77 6.27
CA GLY A 265 9.23 -12.67 7.28
C GLY A 265 8.57 -11.30 7.19
N ASN A 266 7.68 -10.98 8.14
CA ASN A 266 6.91 -9.75 8.16
C ASN A 266 6.03 -9.61 6.91
N PHE A 267 5.29 -10.68 6.59
CA PHE A 267 4.42 -10.76 5.42
C PHE A 267 3.09 -10.01 5.58
N GLY A 268 2.62 -9.84 6.82
CA GLY A 268 1.45 -9.00 7.12
C GLY A 268 1.78 -7.52 6.93
N GLU A 269 0.87 -6.76 6.34
CA GLU A 269 1.10 -5.33 6.10
C GLU A 269 0.31 -4.44 7.06
N ALA A 270 -0.94 -4.78 7.34
CA ALA A 270 -1.75 -4.02 8.27
C ALA A 270 -1.54 -4.47 9.72
N PHE A 271 -1.34 -5.76 9.94
CA PHE A 271 -1.23 -6.34 11.28
C PHE A 271 0.00 -7.25 11.38
N TRP A 272 0.83 -7.04 12.41
CA TRP A 272 1.91 -7.97 12.76
C TRP A 272 1.39 -9.28 13.37
N LEU A 273 0.10 -9.33 13.73
CA LEU A 273 -0.57 -10.46 14.36
C LEU A 273 -0.39 -11.77 13.58
N TRP A 274 -0.49 -11.71 12.24
CA TRP A 274 -0.37 -12.90 11.38
C TRP A 274 1.05 -13.44 11.39
N ASP A 275 2.05 -12.56 11.34
CA ASP A 275 3.46 -12.96 11.43
C ASP A 275 3.78 -13.61 12.76
N TRP A 276 3.24 -13.07 13.86
CA TRP A 276 3.37 -13.66 15.18
C TRP A 276 2.69 -15.03 15.24
N LEU A 277 1.45 -15.14 14.79
CA LEU A 277 0.66 -16.37 14.84
C LEU A 277 1.29 -17.51 14.01
N PHE A 278 1.85 -17.20 12.88
CA PHE A 278 2.42 -18.18 11.94
C PHE A 278 3.96 -18.26 11.99
N GLY A 279 4.60 -17.62 12.97
CA GLY A 279 6.04 -17.74 13.26
C GLY A 279 6.95 -17.06 12.23
N THR A 280 6.46 -16.04 11.54
CA THR A 280 7.20 -15.29 10.51
C THR A 280 7.56 -13.87 10.93
N LEU A 281 7.26 -13.50 12.19
CA LEU A 281 7.65 -12.20 12.74
C LEU A 281 9.18 -12.12 12.83
N ARG A 282 9.76 -11.03 12.33
CA ARG A 282 11.19 -10.71 12.37
C ARG A 282 11.38 -9.33 12.99
N GLU A 283 12.38 -9.19 13.83
CA GLU A 283 12.79 -7.93 14.47
C GLU A 283 13.78 -7.14 13.61
#